data_bd2d2764cdc71a0b3d25372b06703f07
#
_entry.id   bd2d2764cdc71a0b3d25372b06703f07
#
_cell.length_a   1.000
_cell.length_b   1.000
_cell.length_c   1.000
_cell.angle_alpha   90.00
_cell.angle_beta   90.00
_cell.angle_gamma   90.00
#
_symmetry.space_group_name_H-M   'P 1'
#
loop_
_entity.id
_entity.type
_entity.pdbx_description
1 polymer ?
#
loop_
_entity_poly.entity_id
_entity_poly.type
_entity_poly.pdbx_seq_one_letter_code
_entity_poly.pdbx_strand_id
1 'polypeptide(L)'
;MGKDAQYLHPITGENLYAFKCINYTYGTDGGLDVDLDLNVLRTDGSKIEGLYATGYDCSGVLYNSNKSYVDYGGSALGWAFTSGRLAGENAVRYIAE
;
A
#
# COMPACT_ATOMS: atom_id res chain seq x y z
N MET A 1 -30.04 1.61 0.46
CA MET A 1 -29.02 0.85 -0.29
C MET A 1 -29.59 -0.54 -0.50
N GLY A 2 -29.88 -0.92 -1.75
CA GLY A 2 -30.32 -2.27 -2.10
C GLY A 2 -29.16 -3.06 -2.68
N LYS A 3 -28.75 -4.11 -2.00
CA LYS A 3 -27.81 -5.08 -2.54
C LYS A 3 -28.58 -6.03 -3.47
N ASP A 4 -28.04 -6.26 -4.67
CA ASP A 4 -28.66 -7.20 -5.63
C ASP A 4 -28.76 -8.59 -5.01
N ALA A 5 -29.90 -9.26 -5.26
CA ALA A 5 -30.22 -10.56 -4.66
C ALA A 5 -29.19 -11.65 -5.02
N GLN A 6 -28.54 -11.56 -6.18
CA GLN A 6 -27.49 -12.51 -6.57
C GLN A 6 -26.28 -12.54 -5.61
N TYR A 7 -26.08 -11.47 -4.83
CA TYR A 7 -24.99 -11.36 -3.83
C TYR A 7 -25.48 -11.62 -2.40
N LEU A 8 -26.73 -12.00 -2.24
CA LEU A 8 -27.31 -12.34 -0.95
C LEU A 8 -27.36 -13.87 -0.80
N HIS A 9 -26.52 -14.37 0.06
CA HIS A 9 -26.50 -15.79 0.39
C HIS A 9 -27.08 -16.02 1.79
N PRO A 10 -27.90 -17.06 2.00
CA PRO A 10 -28.40 -17.37 3.33
C PRO A 10 -27.25 -17.76 4.26
N ILE A 11 -27.32 -17.30 5.51
CA ILE A 11 -26.41 -17.75 6.56
C ILE A 11 -26.95 -19.06 7.09
N THR A 12 -26.36 -20.18 6.66
CA THR A 12 -26.78 -21.54 7.01
C THR A 12 -25.58 -22.33 7.53
N GLY A 13 -25.85 -23.27 8.43
CA GLY A 13 -24.83 -24.15 8.99
C GLY A 13 -25.26 -24.67 10.38
N GLU A 14 -24.66 -25.78 10.80
CA GLU A 14 -24.91 -26.32 12.14
C GLU A 14 -24.29 -25.45 13.24
N ASN A 15 -23.13 -24.80 12.94
CA ASN A 15 -22.44 -23.92 13.85
C ASN A 15 -22.28 -22.54 13.21
N LEU A 16 -22.87 -21.53 13.80
CA LEU A 16 -22.76 -20.13 13.37
C LEU A 16 -21.90 -19.35 14.37
N TYR A 17 -21.01 -18.53 13.83
CA TYR A 17 -20.13 -17.67 14.62
C TYR A 17 -20.41 -16.20 14.29
N ALA A 18 -20.55 -15.37 15.30
CA ALA A 18 -20.71 -13.94 15.15
C ALA A 18 -19.47 -13.21 15.69
N PHE A 19 -18.90 -12.32 14.87
CA PHE A 19 -17.77 -11.50 15.25
C PHE A 19 -18.19 -10.04 15.30
N LYS A 20 -17.84 -9.35 16.38
CA LYS A 20 -18.03 -7.90 16.46
C LYS A 20 -16.92 -7.23 15.63
N CYS A 21 -17.32 -6.57 14.55
CA CYS A 21 -16.39 -5.74 13.77
C CYS A 21 -16.28 -4.35 14.40
N ILE A 22 -15.05 -3.84 14.45
CA ILE A 22 -14.73 -2.47 14.85
C ILE A 22 -13.96 -1.79 13.72
N ASN A 23 -14.02 -0.46 13.69
CA ASN A 23 -13.21 0.31 12.75
C ASN A 23 -11.75 0.24 13.17
N TYR A 24 -10.87 -0.01 12.21
CA TYR A 24 -9.43 -0.04 12.39
C TYR A 24 -8.74 0.52 11.14
N THR A 25 -7.66 1.28 11.35
CA THR A 25 -6.82 1.78 10.27
C THR A 25 -5.54 0.95 10.22
N TYR A 26 -5.23 0.37 9.07
CA TYR A 26 -4.01 -0.43 8.87
C TYR A 26 -3.09 0.12 7.78
N GLY A 27 -3.45 1.23 7.19
CA GLY A 27 -2.66 1.92 6.19
C GLY A 27 -3.21 3.30 5.88
N THR A 28 -2.40 4.13 5.24
CA THR A 28 -2.77 5.46 4.77
C THR A 28 -2.63 5.55 3.26
N ASP A 29 -3.48 6.35 2.64
CA ASP A 29 -3.34 6.70 1.23
C ASP A 29 -2.33 7.84 1.10
N GLY A 30 -1.37 7.72 0.17
CA GLY A 30 -0.30 8.69 -0.02
C GLY A 30 1.01 8.28 0.62
N GLY A 31 1.60 9.15 1.43
CA GLY A 31 2.91 8.95 2.03
C GLY A 31 3.97 9.82 1.38
N LEU A 32 5.24 9.42 1.51
CA LEU A 32 6.38 10.12 0.91
C LEU A 32 6.38 9.92 -0.61
N ASP A 33 6.67 10.98 -1.35
CA ASP A 33 6.94 10.87 -2.78
C ASP A 33 8.31 10.25 -3.00
N VAL A 34 8.38 9.34 -3.98
CA VAL A 34 9.61 8.63 -4.33
C VAL A 34 9.82 8.62 -5.84
N ASP A 35 11.08 8.55 -6.26
CA ASP A 35 11.45 8.31 -7.65
C ASP A 35 11.37 6.79 -8.00
N LEU A 36 11.82 6.45 -9.21
CA LEU A 36 11.82 5.05 -9.68
C LEU A 36 12.80 4.15 -8.93
N ASP A 37 13.78 4.73 -8.27
CA ASP A 37 14.77 4.04 -7.45
C ASP A 37 14.38 4.01 -5.96
N LEU A 38 13.18 4.54 -5.64
CA LEU A 38 12.60 4.65 -4.29
C LEU A 38 13.33 5.62 -3.36
N ASN A 39 14.14 6.55 -3.91
CA ASN A 39 14.65 7.68 -3.14
C ASN A 39 13.50 8.62 -2.79
N VAL A 40 13.47 9.08 -1.55
CA VAL A 40 12.49 10.08 -1.11
C VAL A 40 12.77 11.42 -1.79
N LEU A 41 11.71 12.04 -2.31
CA LEU A 41 11.78 13.32 -2.98
C LEU A 41 11.40 14.46 -2.04
N ARG A 42 12.06 15.60 -2.20
CA ARG A 42 11.63 16.89 -1.63
C ARG A 42 10.48 17.47 -2.44
N THR A 43 9.87 18.50 -1.92
CA THR A 43 8.75 19.21 -2.59
C THR A 43 9.15 19.90 -3.89
N ASP A 44 10.43 20.13 -4.12
CA ASP A 44 10.98 20.66 -5.38
C ASP A 44 11.34 19.56 -6.39
N GLY A 45 11.09 18.29 -6.05
CA GLY A 45 11.37 17.13 -6.89
C GLY A 45 12.81 16.61 -6.79
N SER A 46 13.69 17.26 -6.01
CA SER A 46 15.04 16.74 -5.79
C SER A 46 15.03 15.56 -4.81
N LYS A 47 15.92 14.59 -5.04
CA LYS A 47 16.03 13.44 -4.12
C LYS A 47 16.74 13.81 -2.83
N ILE A 48 16.39 13.11 -1.75
CA ILE A 48 17.12 13.14 -0.48
C ILE A 48 18.10 11.98 -0.50
N GLU A 49 19.40 12.31 -0.60
CA GLU A 49 20.44 11.30 -0.71
C GLU A 49 20.45 10.34 0.48
N GLY A 50 20.52 9.03 0.17
CA GLY A 50 20.56 7.97 1.16
C GLY A 50 19.24 7.69 1.90
N LEU A 51 18.15 8.37 1.54
CA LEU A 51 16.84 8.15 2.14
C LEU A 51 15.90 7.43 1.16
N TYR A 52 15.39 6.30 1.57
CA TYR A 52 14.46 5.47 0.81
C TYR A 52 13.15 5.28 1.56
N ALA A 53 12.04 5.13 0.85
CA ALA A 53 10.76 4.77 1.44
C ALA A 53 10.15 3.56 0.73
N THR A 54 9.50 2.68 1.49
CA THR A 54 8.93 1.43 0.99
C THR A 54 7.55 1.16 1.59
N GLY A 55 6.78 0.29 0.97
CA GLY A 55 5.50 -0.16 1.50
C GLY A 55 4.51 0.99 1.70
N TYR A 56 3.90 1.03 2.86
CA TYR A 56 2.90 2.06 3.18
C TYR A 56 3.47 3.47 3.34
N ASP A 57 4.78 3.61 3.63
CA ASP A 57 5.40 4.93 3.74
C ASP A 57 5.48 5.67 2.40
N CYS A 58 5.34 4.96 1.27
CA CYS A 58 5.26 5.52 -0.08
C CYS A 58 4.09 4.93 -0.89
N SER A 59 2.96 4.67 -0.24
CA SER A 59 1.79 4.09 -0.90
C SER A 59 1.13 5.01 -1.94
N GLY A 60 1.51 6.28 -2.00
CA GLY A 60 1.11 7.22 -3.03
C GLY A 60 1.44 6.80 -4.46
N VAL A 61 2.39 5.87 -4.64
CA VAL A 61 2.66 5.18 -5.92
C VAL A 61 1.43 4.40 -6.38
N LEU A 62 0.72 3.75 -5.47
CA LEU A 62 -0.46 2.94 -5.77
C LEU A 62 -1.74 3.79 -5.76
N TYR A 63 -1.93 4.62 -4.75
CA TYR A 63 -3.13 5.43 -4.57
C TYR A 63 -2.81 6.70 -3.78
N ASN A 64 -3.41 7.80 -4.19
CA ASN A 64 -3.25 9.13 -3.60
C ASN A 64 -4.48 10.00 -3.95
N SER A 65 -4.44 11.29 -3.69
CA SER A 65 -5.53 12.22 -4.01
C SER A 65 -5.98 12.21 -5.48
N ASN A 66 -5.12 11.79 -6.41
CA ASN A 66 -5.38 11.73 -7.84
C ASN A 66 -5.65 10.29 -8.34
N LYS A 67 -5.37 9.29 -7.51
CA LYS A 67 -5.56 7.87 -7.82
C LYS A 67 -6.42 7.27 -6.73
N SER A 68 -7.66 6.98 -7.05
CA SER A 68 -8.58 6.33 -6.11
C SER A 68 -8.04 4.99 -5.62
N TYR A 69 -8.32 4.70 -4.38
CA TYR A 69 -8.09 3.37 -3.83
C TYR A 69 -8.85 2.33 -4.65
N VAL A 70 -8.15 1.30 -5.09
CA VAL A 70 -8.73 0.13 -5.74
C VAL A 70 -8.37 -1.08 -4.90
N ASP A 71 -9.39 -1.72 -4.33
CA ASP A 71 -9.21 -2.92 -3.53
C ASP A 71 -9.01 -4.13 -4.44
N TYR A 72 -7.78 -4.64 -4.48
CA TYR A 72 -7.45 -5.91 -5.12
C TYR A 72 -6.48 -6.71 -4.25
N GLY A 73 -6.74 -8.00 -4.15
CA GLY A 73 -5.98 -8.88 -3.28
C GLY A 73 -4.50 -8.90 -3.61
N GLY A 74 -3.66 -8.75 -2.57
CA GLY A 74 -2.21 -8.83 -2.67
C GLY A 74 -1.48 -7.52 -2.98
N SER A 75 -2.19 -6.42 -3.32
CA SER A 75 -1.56 -5.15 -3.68
C SER A 75 -0.62 -4.61 -2.60
N ALA A 76 -1.09 -4.54 -1.37
CA ALA A 76 -0.33 -4.02 -0.24
C ALA A 76 0.92 -4.86 0.04
N LEU A 77 0.75 -6.17 0.14
CA LEU A 77 1.85 -7.10 0.41
C LEU A 77 2.82 -7.16 -0.77
N GLY A 78 2.30 -7.22 -2.00
CA GLY A 78 3.10 -7.18 -3.22
C GLY A 78 3.94 -5.92 -3.32
N TRP A 79 3.36 -4.75 -3.01
CA TRP A 79 4.09 -3.48 -2.97
C TRP A 79 5.15 -3.47 -1.87
N ALA A 80 4.84 -3.93 -0.66
CA ALA A 80 5.79 -3.97 0.44
C ALA A 80 7.04 -4.80 0.08
N PHE A 81 6.86 -6.01 -0.47
CA PHE A 81 7.98 -6.85 -0.89
C PHE A 81 8.74 -6.28 -2.09
N THR A 82 8.05 -5.80 -3.12
CA THR A 82 8.68 -5.26 -4.32
C THR A 82 9.46 -4.00 -4.02
N SER A 83 8.86 -3.05 -3.32
CA SER A 83 9.52 -1.79 -2.97
C SER A 83 10.70 -2.02 -2.00
N GLY A 84 10.54 -2.92 -1.02
CA GLY A 84 11.63 -3.28 -0.11
C GLY A 84 12.83 -3.87 -0.84
N ARG A 85 12.61 -4.77 -1.80
CA ARG A 85 13.67 -5.33 -2.63
C ARG A 85 14.38 -4.26 -3.47
N LEU A 86 13.61 -3.43 -4.19
CA LEU A 86 14.16 -2.37 -5.03
C LEU A 86 14.96 -1.34 -4.25
N ALA A 87 14.42 -0.87 -3.12
CA ALA A 87 15.12 0.07 -2.25
C ALA A 87 16.42 -0.53 -1.69
N GLY A 88 16.40 -1.81 -1.31
CA GLY A 88 17.59 -2.50 -0.83
C GLY A 88 18.68 -2.61 -1.92
N GLU A 89 18.32 -2.98 -3.15
CA GLU A 89 19.24 -3.04 -4.28
C GLU A 89 19.85 -1.66 -4.58
N ASN A 90 19.04 -0.60 -4.56
CA ASN A 90 19.51 0.77 -4.84
C ASN A 90 20.35 1.34 -3.69
N ALA A 91 20.02 1.04 -2.44
CA ALA A 91 20.83 1.41 -1.29
C ALA A 91 22.23 0.78 -1.34
N VAL A 92 22.33 -0.49 -1.73
CA VAL A 92 23.63 -1.17 -1.91
C VAL A 92 24.45 -0.50 -3.01
N ARG A 93 23.85 -0.13 -4.14
CA ARG A 93 24.55 0.61 -5.21
C ARG A 93 25.06 1.95 -4.71
N TYR A 94 24.22 2.71 -4.00
CA TYR A 94 24.59 4.02 -3.45
C TYR A 94 25.78 3.96 -2.49
N ILE A 95 25.89 2.90 -1.68
CA ILE A 95 27.02 2.74 -0.75
C ILE A 95 28.30 2.32 -1.48
N ALA A 96 28.17 1.67 -2.64
CA ALA A 96 29.31 1.16 -3.42
C ALA A 96 29.94 2.22 -4.33
N GLU A 97 29.30 3.35 -4.54
CA GLU A 97 29.80 4.52 -5.28
C GLU A 97 30.69 5.41 -4.41
#